data_6994b1ac45fdec69890e8947d5a4cbcc
#
_entry.id   6994b1ac45fdec69890e8947d5a4cbcc
#
_cell.length_a   1.000
_cell.length_b   1.000
_cell.length_c   1.000
_cell.angle_alpha   90.00
_cell.angle_beta   90.00
_cell.angle_gamma   90.00
#
_symmetry.space_group_name_H-M   'P 1'
#
loop_
_entity.id
_entity.type
_entity.pdbx_description
1 polymer ?
#
loop_
_entity_poly.entity_id
_entity_poly.type
_entity_poly.pdbx_seq_one_letter_code
_entity_poly.pdbx_strand_id
1 'polypeptide(L)'
;MKSNLYVKCTLIDLALMLLIEILITKFTSIDATVMIPLLISFAIIVFISDYLIIEQQKTIMKQQESLESYHTYEPMMDNLIKDIRRRQHDYANELNAIQMIACSYDDYASLSKALNEHIDAAARDFRQTDLVKLNMKVLSGFLYSKLETARKADKDIDFTIKNFDLASNMPEYELVKVVGILTDNALEAVKPHDCIKIEIDSNDNRIIFTTINKGPKLTPELRANMVKVGYTTKTVTNSKASKRGTGLANAKQLLDSYDGELYIENPPASGDTLIKFEFIV
;
A
#
# COMPACT_ATOMS: atom_id res chain seq x y z
N MET A 1 -3.06 8.44 -24.24
CA MET A 1 -3.24 7.65 -25.48
C MET A 1 -4.60 6.94 -25.59
N LYS A 2 -5.29 6.61 -24.46
CA LYS A 2 -6.57 5.84 -24.44
C LYS A 2 -7.85 6.66 -24.74
N SER A 3 -7.87 7.96 -24.45
CA SER A 3 -8.98 8.86 -24.81
C SER A 3 -9.18 8.94 -26.33
N ASN A 4 -8.14 8.67 -27.09
CA ASN A 4 -8.13 8.73 -28.55
C ASN A 4 -8.85 7.54 -29.22
N LEU A 5 -8.98 6.40 -28.55
CA LEU A 5 -9.69 5.23 -29.11
C LEU A 5 -11.20 5.40 -28.98
N TYR A 6 -11.69 5.88 -27.82
CA TYR A 6 -13.09 6.18 -27.59
C TYR A 6 -13.61 7.24 -28.57
N VAL A 7 -12.90 8.37 -28.69
CA VAL A 7 -13.24 9.43 -29.67
C VAL A 7 -13.25 8.87 -31.10
N LYS A 8 -12.35 7.93 -31.43
CA LYS A 8 -12.34 7.28 -32.74
C LYS A 8 -13.55 6.37 -32.94
N CYS A 9 -13.96 5.58 -31.93
CA CYS A 9 -15.15 4.72 -32.04
C CYS A 9 -16.41 5.55 -32.19
N THR A 10 -16.61 6.58 -31.37
CA THR A 10 -17.78 7.47 -31.49
C THR A 10 -17.82 8.23 -32.82
N LEU A 11 -16.67 8.63 -33.37
CA LEU A 11 -16.60 9.24 -34.69
C LEU A 11 -16.93 8.27 -35.81
N ILE A 12 -16.51 6.99 -35.70
CA ILE A 12 -16.84 5.94 -36.67
C ILE A 12 -18.35 5.66 -36.64
N ASP A 13 -18.94 5.55 -35.45
CA ASP A 13 -20.38 5.32 -35.29
C ASP A 13 -21.20 6.47 -35.86
N LEU A 14 -20.77 7.70 -35.63
CA LEU A 14 -21.41 8.90 -36.19
C LEU A 14 -21.29 8.94 -37.72
N ALA A 15 -20.14 8.58 -38.27
CA ALA A 15 -19.92 8.51 -39.72
C ALA A 15 -20.76 7.38 -40.37
N LEU A 16 -20.90 6.25 -39.68
CA LEU A 16 -21.75 5.13 -40.11
C LEU A 16 -23.23 5.52 -40.11
N MET A 17 -23.70 6.24 -39.09
CA MET A 17 -25.03 6.82 -39.02
C MET A 17 -25.33 7.72 -40.22
N LEU A 18 -24.45 8.68 -40.51
CA LEU A 18 -24.58 9.58 -41.64
C LEU A 18 -24.60 8.86 -42.98
N LEU A 19 -23.78 7.81 -43.10
CA LEU A 19 -23.73 7.00 -44.33
C LEU A 19 -25.02 6.18 -44.52
N ILE A 20 -25.60 5.62 -43.48
CA ILE A 20 -26.90 4.92 -43.47
C ILE A 20 -28.01 5.91 -43.84
N GLU A 21 -28.01 7.14 -43.29
CA GLU A 21 -29.00 8.17 -43.61
C GLU A 21 -28.96 8.56 -45.09
N ILE A 22 -27.77 8.76 -45.64
CA ILE A 22 -27.58 9.08 -47.08
C ILE A 22 -28.04 7.92 -47.99
N LEU A 23 -27.75 6.68 -47.60
CA LEU A 23 -28.16 5.50 -48.33
C LEU A 23 -29.70 5.33 -48.34
N ILE A 24 -30.35 5.50 -47.19
CA ILE A 24 -31.80 5.39 -47.08
C ILE A 24 -32.50 6.51 -47.85
N THR A 25 -32.04 7.76 -47.74
CA THR A 25 -32.63 8.91 -48.47
C THR A 25 -32.47 8.80 -50.00
N LYS A 26 -31.42 8.12 -50.48
CA LYS A 26 -31.17 7.93 -51.91
C LYS A 26 -31.90 6.74 -52.52
N PHE A 27 -32.15 5.68 -51.76
CA PHE A 27 -32.67 4.39 -52.26
C PHE A 27 -34.12 4.06 -51.87
N THR A 28 -34.72 4.82 -50.93
CA THR A 28 -36.08 4.58 -50.48
C THR A 28 -36.92 5.85 -50.44
N SER A 29 -38.18 5.75 -50.93
CA SER A 29 -39.20 6.80 -50.81
C SER A 29 -39.90 6.78 -49.45
N ILE A 30 -39.17 6.51 -48.37
CA ILE A 30 -39.71 6.40 -47.02
C ILE A 30 -39.97 7.79 -46.45
N ASP A 31 -41.17 7.99 -45.89
CA ASP A 31 -41.58 9.24 -45.26
C ASP A 31 -40.65 9.61 -44.06
N ALA A 32 -40.26 10.87 -44.00
CA ALA A 32 -39.42 11.40 -42.92
C ALA A 32 -39.99 11.14 -41.51
N THR A 33 -41.29 10.98 -41.39
CA THR A 33 -41.99 10.67 -40.11
C THR A 33 -41.63 9.29 -39.53
N VAL A 34 -41.20 8.34 -40.37
CA VAL A 34 -40.74 7.01 -39.90
C VAL A 34 -39.24 6.97 -39.74
N MET A 35 -38.50 7.72 -40.54
CA MET A 35 -37.04 7.73 -40.53
C MET A 35 -36.47 8.37 -39.28
N ILE A 36 -36.99 9.51 -38.85
CA ILE A 36 -36.46 10.25 -37.70
C ILE A 36 -36.53 9.42 -36.40
N PRO A 37 -37.65 8.75 -36.03
CA PRO A 37 -37.69 7.90 -34.85
C PRO A 37 -36.73 6.72 -34.92
N LEU A 38 -36.48 6.17 -36.09
CA LEU A 38 -35.59 5.03 -36.28
C LEU A 38 -34.14 5.41 -36.09
N LEU A 39 -33.73 6.57 -36.59
CA LEU A 39 -32.38 7.13 -36.37
C LEU A 39 -32.14 7.48 -34.89
N ILE A 40 -33.12 8.07 -34.21
CA ILE A 40 -33.04 8.37 -32.80
C ILE A 40 -32.90 7.09 -31.97
N SER A 41 -33.69 6.06 -32.24
CA SER A 41 -33.59 4.78 -31.52
C SER A 41 -32.25 4.09 -31.74
N PHE A 42 -31.69 4.14 -32.96
CA PHE A 42 -30.36 3.61 -33.25
C PHE A 42 -29.26 4.39 -32.49
N ALA A 43 -29.32 5.74 -32.47
CA ALA A 43 -28.39 6.57 -31.71
C ALA A 43 -28.39 6.26 -30.22
N ILE A 44 -29.58 6.03 -29.64
CA ILE A 44 -29.73 5.65 -28.23
C ILE A 44 -29.07 4.29 -27.98
N ILE A 45 -29.28 3.31 -28.86
CA ILE A 45 -28.70 1.97 -28.71
C ILE A 45 -27.16 2.06 -28.74
N VAL A 46 -26.59 2.79 -29.71
CA VAL A 46 -25.14 3.00 -29.82
C VAL A 46 -24.59 3.68 -28.55
N PHE A 47 -25.25 4.73 -28.07
CA PHE A 47 -24.83 5.43 -26.86
C PHE A 47 -24.84 4.54 -25.62
N ILE A 48 -25.89 3.71 -25.45
CA ILE A 48 -25.97 2.74 -24.34
C ILE A 48 -24.88 1.68 -24.49
N SER A 49 -24.62 1.16 -25.70
CA SER A 49 -23.57 0.20 -25.95
C SER A 49 -22.19 0.74 -25.60
N ASP A 50 -21.85 1.96 -26.04
CA ASP A 50 -20.60 2.63 -25.72
C ASP A 50 -20.42 2.83 -24.20
N TYR A 51 -21.49 3.26 -23.53
CA TYR A 51 -21.47 3.44 -22.08
C TYR A 51 -21.16 2.11 -21.36
N LEU A 52 -21.80 1.02 -21.74
CA LEU A 52 -21.57 -0.30 -21.14
C LEU A 52 -20.15 -0.82 -21.41
N ILE A 53 -19.62 -0.59 -22.62
CA ILE A 53 -18.23 -0.97 -22.96
C ILE A 53 -17.23 -0.22 -22.10
N ILE A 54 -17.44 1.09 -21.87
CA ILE A 54 -16.54 1.89 -21.03
C ILE A 54 -16.56 1.38 -19.58
N GLU A 55 -17.72 1.07 -19.06
CA GLU A 55 -17.87 0.59 -17.69
C GLU A 55 -17.21 -0.79 -17.48
N GLN A 56 -17.40 -1.69 -18.45
CA GLN A 56 -16.68 -2.97 -18.48
C GLN A 56 -15.17 -2.80 -18.55
N GLN A 57 -14.68 -1.90 -19.39
CA GLN A 57 -13.22 -1.62 -19.49
C GLN A 57 -12.64 -1.08 -18.19
N LYS A 58 -13.37 -0.20 -17.47
CA LYS A 58 -12.93 0.27 -16.15
C LYS A 58 -12.82 -0.88 -15.14
N THR A 59 -13.78 -1.79 -15.16
CA THR A 59 -13.79 -2.97 -14.28
C THR A 59 -12.63 -3.91 -14.59
N ILE A 60 -12.39 -4.21 -15.87
CA ILE A 60 -11.27 -5.05 -16.31
C ILE A 60 -9.92 -4.41 -15.93
N MET A 61 -9.78 -3.09 -16.10
CA MET A 61 -8.55 -2.39 -15.71
C MET A 61 -8.28 -2.46 -14.20
N LYS A 62 -9.32 -2.30 -13.36
CA LYS A 62 -9.19 -2.47 -11.90
C LYS A 62 -8.78 -3.90 -11.53
N GLN A 63 -9.35 -4.89 -12.18
CA GLN A 63 -8.99 -6.29 -11.96
C GLN A 63 -7.56 -6.60 -12.41
N GLN A 64 -7.10 -6.03 -13.52
CA GLN A 64 -5.71 -6.18 -13.98
C GLN A 64 -4.72 -5.52 -13.03
N GLU A 65 -5.01 -4.31 -12.54
CA GLU A 65 -4.17 -3.66 -11.53
C GLU A 65 -4.08 -4.48 -10.24
N SER A 66 -5.20 -5.07 -9.82
CA SER A 66 -5.23 -5.98 -8.67
C SER A 66 -4.36 -7.22 -8.91
N LEU A 67 -4.51 -7.86 -10.07
CA LEU A 67 -3.71 -9.04 -10.46
C LEU A 67 -2.21 -8.74 -10.55
N GLU A 68 -1.82 -7.62 -11.16
CA GLU A 68 -0.41 -7.19 -11.20
C GLU A 68 0.15 -6.95 -9.80
N SER A 69 -0.66 -6.40 -8.90
CA SER A 69 -0.28 -6.23 -7.50
C SER A 69 -0.06 -7.59 -6.83
N TYR A 70 -0.96 -8.55 -7.00
CA TYR A 70 -0.80 -9.91 -6.47
C TYR A 70 0.46 -10.58 -7.00
N HIS A 71 0.73 -10.52 -8.30
CA HIS A 71 1.96 -11.08 -8.88
C HIS A 71 3.24 -10.41 -8.37
N THR A 72 3.18 -9.14 -8.03
CA THR A 72 4.32 -8.43 -7.43
C THR A 72 4.58 -8.89 -5.99
N TYR A 73 3.54 -9.23 -5.24
CA TYR A 73 3.65 -9.63 -3.84
C TYR A 73 3.82 -11.15 -3.64
N GLU A 74 3.45 -11.97 -4.61
CA GLU A 74 3.58 -13.43 -4.56
C GLU A 74 5.03 -13.88 -4.24
N PRO A 75 6.09 -13.36 -4.89
CA PRO A 75 7.46 -13.71 -4.53
C PRO A 75 7.86 -13.26 -3.11
N MET A 76 7.27 -12.17 -2.62
CA MET A 76 7.51 -11.71 -1.25
C MET A 76 6.90 -12.68 -0.22
N MET A 77 5.70 -13.20 -0.51
CA MET A 77 5.05 -14.21 0.31
C MET A 77 5.83 -15.52 0.34
N ASP A 78 6.33 -15.98 -0.80
CA ASP A 78 7.16 -17.17 -0.88
C ASP A 78 8.46 -17.04 -0.07
N ASN A 79 9.10 -15.88 -0.12
CA ASN A 79 10.28 -15.60 0.68
C ASN A 79 9.94 -15.57 2.17
N LEU A 80 8.80 -14.96 2.56
CA LEU A 80 8.32 -14.97 3.93
C LEU A 80 8.10 -16.40 4.45
N ILE A 81 7.44 -17.26 3.66
CA ILE A 81 7.20 -18.66 4.01
C ILE A 81 8.52 -19.43 4.20
N LYS A 82 9.50 -19.21 3.31
CA LYS A 82 10.83 -19.82 3.43
C LYS A 82 11.56 -19.36 4.68
N ASP A 83 11.48 -18.08 4.99
CA ASP A 83 12.11 -17.51 6.19
C ASP A 83 11.43 -17.99 7.47
N ILE A 84 10.11 -18.15 7.48
CA ILE A 84 9.39 -18.75 8.60
C ILE A 84 9.86 -20.18 8.85
N ARG A 85 9.99 -21.00 7.79
CA ARG A 85 10.49 -22.39 7.92
C ARG A 85 11.92 -22.42 8.45
N ARG A 86 12.79 -21.52 7.95
CA ARG A 86 14.16 -21.40 8.47
C ARG A 86 14.15 -21.00 9.94
N ARG A 87 13.33 -20.02 10.34
CA ARG A 87 13.20 -19.62 11.75
C ARG A 87 12.64 -20.72 12.66
N GLN A 88 11.69 -21.52 12.17
CA GLN A 88 11.22 -22.68 12.91
C GLN A 88 12.35 -23.69 13.18
N HIS A 89 13.20 -23.91 12.19
CA HIS A 89 14.39 -24.77 12.34
C HIS A 89 15.40 -24.15 13.33
N ASP A 90 15.67 -22.85 13.19
CA ASP A 90 16.59 -22.13 14.07
C ASP A 90 16.05 -22.10 15.51
N TYR A 91 14.71 -21.97 15.68
CA TYR A 91 14.05 -22.05 16.98
C TYR A 91 14.20 -23.43 17.65
N ALA A 92 14.10 -24.50 16.86
CA ALA A 92 14.36 -25.84 17.38
C ALA A 92 15.81 -25.99 17.84
N ASN A 93 16.76 -25.38 17.11
CA ASN A 93 18.18 -25.36 17.50
C ASN A 93 18.42 -24.53 18.77
N GLU A 94 17.71 -23.41 18.94
CA GLU A 94 17.77 -22.57 20.14
C GLU A 94 17.25 -23.31 21.38
N LEU A 95 16.12 -24.02 21.25
CA LEU A 95 15.61 -24.87 22.33
C LEU A 95 16.63 -25.93 22.73
N ASN A 96 17.29 -26.56 21.74
CA ASN A 96 18.35 -27.49 22.00
C ASN A 96 19.55 -26.82 22.70
N ALA A 97 19.93 -25.62 22.31
CA ALA A 97 21.00 -24.84 22.96
C ALA A 97 20.66 -24.51 24.42
N ILE A 98 19.41 -24.09 24.70
CA ILE A 98 18.92 -23.85 26.06
C ILE A 98 19.01 -25.15 26.90
N GLN A 99 18.62 -26.28 26.31
CA GLN A 99 18.72 -27.58 26.98
C GLN A 99 20.20 -27.96 27.26
N MET A 100 21.10 -27.67 26.32
CA MET A 100 22.55 -27.89 26.53
C MET A 100 23.12 -26.97 27.61
N ILE A 101 22.73 -25.68 27.62
CA ILE A 101 23.10 -24.74 28.69
C ILE A 101 22.65 -25.29 30.05
N ALA A 102 21.41 -25.77 30.17
CA ALA A 102 20.87 -26.31 31.41
C ALA A 102 21.67 -27.53 31.92
N CYS A 103 22.26 -28.32 31.01
CA CYS A 103 23.09 -29.48 31.35
C CYS A 103 24.59 -29.14 31.57
N SER A 104 25.03 -27.93 31.26
CA SER A 104 26.47 -27.59 31.25
C SER A 104 26.93 -26.84 32.51
N TYR A 105 26.03 -26.38 33.36
CA TYR A 105 26.35 -25.62 34.56
C TYR A 105 25.83 -26.34 35.81
N ASP A 106 26.75 -26.51 36.78
CA ASP A 106 26.42 -27.18 38.07
C ASP A 106 25.96 -26.15 39.14
N ASP A 107 26.19 -24.85 38.93
CA ASP A 107 25.77 -23.82 39.88
C ASP A 107 24.65 -22.94 39.31
N TYR A 108 23.69 -22.59 40.19
CA TYR A 108 22.50 -21.83 39.83
C TYR A 108 22.81 -20.39 39.33
N ALA A 109 23.84 -19.74 39.84
CA ALA A 109 24.13 -18.36 39.50
C ALA A 109 24.68 -18.25 38.09
N SER A 110 25.61 -19.12 37.71
CA SER A 110 26.17 -19.21 36.34
C SER A 110 25.13 -19.65 35.32
N LEU A 111 24.31 -20.62 35.69
CA LEU A 111 23.20 -21.09 34.86
C LEU A 111 22.18 -19.96 34.58
N SER A 112 21.74 -19.26 35.64
CA SER A 112 20.76 -18.17 35.52
C SER A 112 21.30 -17.01 34.63
N LYS A 113 22.57 -16.69 34.76
CA LYS A 113 23.20 -15.65 33.95
C LYS A 113 23.26 -16.06 32.47
N ALA A 114 23.73 -17.27 32.17
CA ALA A 114 23.82 -17.79 30.81
C ALA A 114 22.44 -17.91 30.12
N LEU A 115 21.41 -18.34 30.87
CA LEU A 115 20.04 -18.43 30.40
C LEU A 115 19.45 -17.04 30.10
N ASN A 116 19.64 -16.06 30.98
CA ASN A 116 19.12 -14.71 30.77
C ASN A 116 19.79 -14.05 29.55
N GLU A 117 21.09 -14.18 29.37
CA GLU A 117 21.80 -13.68 28.20
C GLU A 117 21.28 -14.31 26.89
N HIS A 118 20.97 -15.59 26.91
CA HIS A 118 20.45 -16.31 25.76
C HIS A 118 18.99 -15.94 25.46
N ILE A 119 18.14 -15.82 26.49
CA ILE A 119 16.75 -15.39 26.36
C ILE A 119 16.63 -13.95 25.85
N ASP A 120 17.47 -13.03 26.31
CA ASP A 120 17.47 -11.64 25.84
C ASP A 120 17.87 -11.53 24.37
N ALA A 121 18.76 -12.37 23.90
CA ALA A 121 19.12 -12.47 22.48
C ALA A 121 17.95 -13.00 21.64
N ALA A 122 17.32 -14.09 22.07
CA ALA A 122 16.18 -14.70 21.40
C ALA A 122 14.94 -13.81 21.37
N ALA A 123 14.65 -13.08 22.46
CA ALA A 123 13.48 -12.21 22.58
C ALA A 123 13.47 -11.06 21.58
N ARG A 124 14.64 -10.60 21.13
CA ARG A 124 14.74 -9.58 20.08
C ARG A 124 14.24 -10.05 18.72
N ASP A 125 14.48 -11.31 18.39
CA ASP A 125 14.04 -11.91 17.13
C ASP A 125 12.53 -12.31 17.15
N PHE A 126 11.99 -12.56 18.34
CA PHE A 126 10.60 -13.04 18.50
C PHE A 126 9.54 -11.98 18.16
N ARG A 127 9.77 -10.71 18.49
CA ARG A 127 8.83 -9.61 18.18
C ARG A 127 8.56 -9.42 16.70
N GLN A 128 9.46 -9.86 15.83
CA GLN A 128 9.32 -9.75 14.39
C GLN A 128 8.44 -10.86 13.77
N THR A 129 8.23 -11.94 14.51
CA THR A 129 7.36 -13.06 14.12
C THR A 129 5.88 -12.68 14.21
N ASP A 130 5.54 -11.59 14.89
CA ASP A 130 4.15 -11.16 15.05
C ASP A 130 3.51 -10.69 13.74
N LEU A 131 4.29 -10.19 12.79
CA LEU A 131 3.79 -9.85 11.45
C LEU A 131 3.08 -11.02 10.76
N VAL A 132 3.53 -12.25 11.01
CA VAL A 132 2.96 -13.47 10.41
C VAL A 132 1.55 -13.76 10.90
N LYS A 133 1.21 -13.28 12.11
CA LYS A 133 -0.10 -13.47 12.74
C LYS A 133 -1.19 -12.61 12.12
N LEU A 134 -0.82 -11.53 11.39
CA LEU A 134 -1.78 -10.67 10.71
C LEU A 134 -2.66 -11.49 9.75
N ASN A 135 -3.97 -11.24 9.77
CA ASN A 135 -4.92 -11.86 8.83
C ASN A 135 -4.70 -11.40 7.38
N MET A 136 -4.18 -10.19 7.16
CA MET A 136 -3.82 -9.61 5.86
C MET A 136 -2.43 -10.09 5.43
N LYS A 137 -2.38 -11.10 4.57
CA LYS A 137 -1.12 -11.78 4.22
C LYS A 137 -0.21 -10.98 3.30
N VAL A 138 -0.78 -10.21 2.37
CA VAL A 138 -0.02 -9.34 1.47
C VAL A 138 0.65 -8.20 2.26
N LEU A 139 -0.09 -7.58 3.19
CA LEU A 139 0.44 -6.56 4.09
C LEU A 139 1.57 -7.12 4.98
N SER A 140 1.36 -8.30 5.55
CA SER A 140 2.36 -9.01 6.35
C SER A 140 3.67 -9.23 5.58
N GLY A 141 3.59 -9.81 4.37
CA GLY A 141 4.75 -10.04 3.52
C GLY A 141 5.45 -8.75 3.09
N PHE A 142 4.67 -7.71 2.80
CA PHE A 142 5.20 -6.39 2.46
C PHE A 142 5.99 -5.77 3.62
N LEU A 143 5.42 -5.72 4.83
CA LEU A 143 6.08 -5.18 6.02
C LEU A 143 7.36 -5.97 6.37
N TYR A 144 7.32 -7.29 6.22
CA TYR A 144 8.51 -8.13 6.37
C TYR A 144 9.61 -7.76 5.37
N SER A 145 9.26 -7.56 4.09
CA SER A 145 10.22 -7.10 3.06
C SER A 145 10.84 -5.73 3.41
N LYS A 146 10.05 -4.83 4.00
CA LYS A 146 10.56 -3.52 4.45
C LYS A 146 11.50 -3.64 5.64
N LEU A 147 11.22 -4.55 6.58
CA LEU A 147 12.11 -4.88 7.69
C LEU A 147 13.48 -5.36 7.19
N GLU A 148 13.48 -6.31 6.24
CA GLU A 148 14.73 -6.82 5.65
C GLU A 148 15.49 -5.72 4.88
N THR A 149 14.76 -4.82 4.21
CA THR A 149 15.38 -3.67 3.53
C THR A 149 16.01 -2.69 4.52
N ALA A 150 15.33 -2.42 5.64
CA ALA A 150 15.84 -1.58 6.71
C ALA A 150 17.13 -2.17 7.31
N ARG A 151 17.14 -3.45 7.63
CA ARG A 151 18.31 -4.16 8.18
C ARG A 151 19.52 -4.10 7.25
N LYS A 152 19.33 -4.27 5.96
CA LYS A 152 20.41 -4.15 4.94
C LYS A 152 20.99 -2.73 4.89
N ALA A 153 20.26 -1.74 5.38
CA ALA A 153 20.67 -0.34 5.46
C ALA A 153 21.11 0.08 6.89
N ASP A 154 21.35 -0.89 7.78
CA ASP A 154 21.67 -0.69 9.22
C ASP A 154 20.63 0.16 9.95
N LYS A 155 19.34 -0.01 9.62
CA LYS A 155 18.22 0.67 10.26
C LYS A 155 17.30 -0.38 10.91
N ASP A 156 16.65 -0.01 12.00
CA ASP A 156 15.71 -0.88 12.70
C ASP A 156 14.26 -0.41 12.52
N ILE A 157 13.34 -1.39 12.51
CA ILE A 157 11.90 -1.15 12.59
C ILE A 157 11.37 -1.93 13.80
N ASP A 158 10.76 -1.20 14.73
CA ASP A 158 10.08 -1.77 15.90
C ASP A 158 8.57 -1.80 15.61
N PHE A 159 8.00 -3.01 15.54
CA PHE A 159 6.58 -3.21 15.29
C PHE A 159 5.81 -3.40 16.60
N THR A 160 4.73 -2.65 16.76
CA THR A 160 3.72 -2.86 17.80
C THR A 160 2.39 -3.17 17.15
N ILE A 161 1.96 -4.43 17.21
CA ILE A 161 0.69 -4.89 16.65
C ILE A 161 -0.29 -5.06 17.81
N LYS A 162 -1.33 -4.23 17.85
CA LYS A 162 -2.36 -4.24 18.90
C LYS A 162 -3.50 -5.18 18.55
N ASN A 163 -3.83 -5.29 17.26
CA ASN A 163 -4.84 -6.19 16.75
C ASN A 163 -4.31 -6.93 15.51
N PHE A 164 -4.43 -8.26 15.50
CA PHE A 164 -3.99 -9.11 14.39
C PHE A 164 -5.09 -9.34 13.35
N ASP A 165 -6.34 -9.09 13.73
CA ASP A 165 -7.49 -9.23 12.85
C ASP A 165 -7.89 -7.84 12.32
N LEU A 166 -7.26 -7.47 11.23
CA LEU A 166 -7.42 -6.16 10.60
C LEU A 166 -8.65 -6.20 9.69
N ALA A 167 -9.48 -5.17 9.77
CA ALA A 167 -10.66 -5.00 8.94
C ALA A 167 -10.77 -3.57 8.43
N SER A 168 -11.06 -3.40 7.14
CA SER A 168 -11.27 -2.12 6.48
C SER A 168 -12.06 -2.30 5.17
N ASN A 169 -12.73 -1.23 4.73
CA ASN A 169 -13.38 -1.16 3.42
C ASN A 169 -12.36 -0.98 2.27
N MET A 170 -11.12 -0.58 2.59
CA MET A 170 -10.05 -0.43 1.61
C MET A 170 -9.50 -1.82 1.22
N PRO A 171 -9.40 -2.16 -0.08
CA PRO A 171 -8.76 -3.39 -0.52
C PRO A 171 -7.30 -3.49 -0.05
N GLU A 172 -6.86 -4.70 0.33
CA GLU A 172 -5.52 -4.93 0.90
C GLU A 172 -4.40 -4.40 0.01
N TYR A 173 -4.51 -4.54 -1.32
CA TYR A 173 -3.49 -4.05 -2.26
C TYR A 173 -3.37 -2.52 -2.29
N GLU A 174 -4.46 -1.78 -2.03
CA GLU A 174 -4.43 -0.32 -1.93
C GLU A 174 -3.91 0.12 -0.57
N LEU A 175 -4.29 -0.57 0.49
CA LEU A 175 -3.74 -0.38 1.83
C LEU A 175 -2.20 -0.52 1.82
N VAL A 176 -1.68 -1.55 1.16
CA VAL A 176 -0.22 -1.76 1.03
C VAL A 176 0.46 -0.60 0.31
N LYS A 177 -0.19 0.04 -0.67
CA LYS A 177 0.37 1.25 -1.33
C LYS A 177 0.52 2.40 -0.33
N VAL A 178 -0.51 2.66 0.49
CA VAL A 178 -0.47 3.73 1.51
C VAL A 178 0.58 3.43 2.58
N VAL A 179 0.56 2.22 3.13
CA VAL A 179 1.55 1.73 4.10
C VAL A 179 2.97 1.85 3.54
N GLY A 180 3.14 1.51 2.26
CA GLY A 180 4.42 1.62 1.57
C GLY A 180 4.94 3.05 1.52
N ILE A 181 4.10 3.99 1.16
CA ILE A 181 4.46 5.42 1.10
C ILE A 181 4.90 5.94 2.47
N LEU A 182 4.16 5.61 3.55
CA LEU A 182 4.51 6.08 4.89
C LEU A 182 5.77 5.40 5.42
N THR A 183 5.91 4.09 5.22
CA THR A 183 7.10 3.32 5.64
C THR A 183 8.36 3.78 4.90
N ASP A 184 8.26 3.99 3.58
CA ASP A 184 9.39 4.49 2.78
C ASP A 184 9.79 5.91 3.19
N ASN A 185 8.83 6.79 3.46
CA ASN A 185 9.11 8.13 3.98
C ASN A 185 9.84 8.08 5.32
N ALA A 186 9.41 7.21 6.22
CA ALA A 186 10.05 7.03 7.52
C ALA A 186 11.47 6.46 7.35
N LEU A 187 11.67 5.44 6.52
CA LEU A 187 12.98 4.84 6.23
C LEU A 187 13.96 5.84 5.59
N GLU A 188 13.47 6.70 4.71
CA GLU A 188 14.30 7.72 4.07
C GLU A 188 14.68 8.86 5.02
N ALA A 189 13.87 9.13 6.05
CA ALA A 189 14.12 10.21 7.00
C ALA A 189 15.15 9.86 8.08
N VAL A 190 15.37 8.59 8.38
CA VAL A 190 16.27 8.13 9.45
C VAL A 190 17.65 7.75 8.92
N LYS A 191 18.66 7.88 9.78
CA LYS A 191 20.07 7.52 9.52
C LYS A 191 20.32 6.05 9.90
N PRO A 192 21.46 5.46 9.47
CA PRO A 192 21.92 4.18 10.02
C PRO A 192 21.91 4.17 11.54
N HIS A 193 21.56 3.05 12.14
CA HIS A 193 21.38 2.81 13.59
C HIS A 193 20.22 3.55 14.24
N ASP A 194 19.39 4.28 13.48
CA ASP A 194 18.12 4.81 13.99
C ASP A 194 17.01 3.76 13.90
N CYS A 195 16.05 3.86 14.80
CA CYS A 195 14.87 2.99 14.85
C CYS A 195 13.62 3.78 14.44
N ILE A 196 12.79 3.14 13.62
CA ILE A 196 11.45 3.58 13.25
C ILE A 196 10.45 2.76 14.07
N LYS A 197 9.44 3.40 14.64
CA LYS A 197 8.33 2.67 15.27
C LYS A 197 7.16 2.61 14.31
N ILE A 198 6.58 1.41 14.17
CA ILE A 198 5.36 1.18 13.41
C ILE A 198 4.34 0.55 14.33
N GLU A 199 3.18 1.20 14.47
CA GLU A 199 2.06 0.66 15.24
C GLU A 199 0.93 0.32 14.29
N ILE A 200 0.31 -0.84 14.51
CA ILE A 200 -0.81 -1.36 13.72
C ILE A 200 -1.93 -1.73 14.66
N ASP A 201 -3.12 -1.21 14.40
CA ASP A 201 -4.32 -1.48 15.17
C ASP A 201 -5.53 -1.59 14.23
N SER A 202 -6.63 -2.15 14.70
CA SER A 202 -7.91 -2.16 14.01
C SER A 202 -9.03 -2.02 15.01
N ASN A 203 -9.93 -1.05 14.78
CA ASN A 203 -11.09 -0.82 15.60
C ASN A 203 -12.28 -0.39 14.73
N ASP A 204 -13.46 -0.86 15.05
CA ASP A 204 -14.71 -0.51 14.36
C ASP A 204 -14.65 -0.66 12.82
N ASN A 205 -14.05 -1.74 12.34
CA ASN A 205 -13.83 -2.01 10.91
C ASN A 205 -12.97 -0.97 10.20
N ARG A 206 -12.10 -0.29 10.96
CA ARG A 206 -11.11 0.67 10.45
C ARG A 206 -9.71 0.28 10.90
N ILE A 207 -8.76 0.37 10.01
CA ILE A 207 -7.34 0.13 10.30
C ILE A 207 -6.67 1.44 10.67
N ILE A 208 -5.91 1.40 11.76
CA ILE A 208 -5.06 2.49 12.23
C ILE A 208 -3.61 2.05 12.01
N PHE A 209 -2.91 2.78 11.17
CA PHE A 209 -1.50 2.53 10.91
C PHE A 209 -0.70 3.79 11.23
N THR A 210 0.31 3.64 12.07
CA THR A 210 1.13 4.75 12.54
C THR A 210 2.60 4.48 12.27
N THR A 211 3.31 5.47 11.74
CA THR A 211 4.78 5.47 11.70
C THR A 211 5.31 6.63 12.53
N ILE A 212 6.34 6.38 13.35
CA ILE A 212 7.02 7.39 14.16
C ILE A 212 8.51 7.32 13.86
N ASN A 213 9.07 8.42 13.41
CA ASN A 213 10.50 8.54 13.09
C ASN A 213 11.05 9.90 13.48
N LYS A 214 12.37 10.03 13.53
CA LYS A 214 13.04 11.33 13.72
C LYS A 214 12.69 12.29 12.58
N GLY A 215 12.43 13.55 12.93
CA GLY A 215 12.10 14.58 11.94
C GLY A 215 12.06 15.98 12.51
N PRO A 216 11.88 17.01 11.67
CA PRO A 216 11.85 18.39 12.11
C PRO A 216 10.56 18.74 12.86
N LYS A 217 10.62 19.86 13.58
CA LYS A 217 9.40 20.48 14.13
C LYS A 217 8.45 20.91 13.01
N LEU A 218 7.20 20.49 13.11
CA LEU A 218 6.16 20.79 12.15
C LEU A 218 5.53 22.15 12.46
N THR A 219 5.63 23.08 11.51
CA THR A 219 4.79 24.28 11.51
C THR A 219 3.45 23.97 10.81
N PRO A 220 2.36 24.72 11.07
CA PRO A 220 1.11 24.55 10.36
C PRO A 220 1.27 24.63 8.84
N GLU A 221 2.13 25.52 8.34
CA GLU A 221 2.44 25.70 6.93
C GLU A 221 3.16 24.47 6.34
N LEU A 222 4.17 23.94 7.07
CA LEU A 222 4.91 22.76 6.65
C LEU A 222 3.95 21.56 6.54
N ARG A 223 3.13 21.35 7.56
CA ARG A 223 2.11 20.28 7.58
C ARG A 223 1.17 20.37 6.37
N ALA A 224 0.62 21.55 6.10
CA ALA A 224 -0.28 21.78 4.97
C ALA A 224 0.41 21.57 3.61
N ASN A 225 1.71 21.86 3.51
CA ASN A 225 2.46 21.68 2.27
C ASN A 225 2.87 20.23 2.04
N MET A 226 3.12 19.43 3.08
CA MET A 226 3.56 18.03 2.95
C MET A 226 2.59 17.15 2.15
N VAL A 227 1.31 17.46 2.15
CA VAL A 227 0.27 16.72 1.40
C VAL A 227 -0.03 17.31 0.02
N LYS A 228 0.68 18.37 -0.40
CA LYS A 228 0.52 18.95 -1.75
C LYS A 228 1.35 18.19 -2.77
N VAL A 229 0.80 18.02 -3.97
CA VAL A 229 1.50 17.40 -5.10
C VAL A 229 2.77 18.19 -5.46
N GLY A 230 3.90 17.50 -5.55
CA GLY A 230 5.18 18.10 -5.93
C GLY A 230 5.97 18.71 -4.78
N TYR A 231 5.44 18.72 -3.56
CA TYR A 231 6.19 19.23 -2.40
C TYR A 231 7.20 18.19 -1.90
N THR A 232 8.45 18.58 -1.78
CA THR A 232 9.52 17.76 -1.19
C THR A 232 10.50 18.64 -0.42
N THR A 233 10.90 18.20 0.76
CA THR A 233 11.97 18.84 1.57
C THR A 233 13.35 18.28 1.21
N LYS A 234 13.42 17.29 0.30
CA LYS A 234 14.67 16.61 -0.05
C LYS A 234 15.39 17.35 -1.18
N THR A 235 16.71 17.56 -1.02
CA THR A 235 17.57 18.15 -2.06
C THR A 235 17.60 17.28 -3.32
N VAL A 236 17.31 17.90 -4.45
CA VAL A 236 17.25 17.23 -5.76
C VAL A 236 18.67 16.99 -6.26
N THR A 237 19.18 15.79 -6.10
CA THR A 237 20.38 15.31 -6.77
C THR A 237 19.97 14.25 -7.80
N ASN A 238 20.07 14.61 -9.09
CA ASN A 238 19.88 13.76 -10.28
C ASN A 238 18.48 13.56 -10.87
N SER A 239 18.46 13.28 -12.17
CA SER A 239 17.41 13.19 -13.20
C SER A 239 16.13 12.37 -12.94
N LYS A 240 15.86 11.94 -11.70
CA LYS A 240 14.60 11.31 -11.26
C LYS A 240 13.65 12.30 -10.55
N ALA A 241 13.85 13.61 -10.76
CA ALA A 241 13.12 14.69 -10.06
C ALA A 241 11.59 14.69 -10.33
N SER A 242 11.15 14.15 -11.45
CA SER A 242 9.75 14.24 -11.90
C SER A 242 8.74 13.38 -11.09
N LYS A 243 9.22 12.42 -10.28
CA LYS A 243 8.33 11.54 -9.47
C LYS A 243 8.42 11.76 -7.96
N ARG A 244 9.26 12.70 -7.48
CA ARG A 244 9.41 13.00 -6.05
C ARG A 244 8.41 14.05 -5.59
N GLY A 245 7.96 13.93 -4.35
CA GLY A 245 6.99 14.87 -3.75
C GLY A 245 5.52 14.54 -4.05
N THR A 246 5.22 13.39 -4.67
CA THR A 246 3.84 12.96 -4.94
C THR A 246 3.34 11.91 -3.94
N GLY A 247 4.22 11.30 -3.16
CA GLY A 247 3.89 10.15 -2.30
C GLY A 247 2.77 10.46 -1.31
N LEU A 248 2.96 11.44 -0.40
CA LEU A 248 1.95 11.79 0.61
C LEU A 248 0.66 12.34 0.00
N ALA A 249 0.74 13.07 -1.11
CA ALA A 249 -0.44 13.53 -1.83
C ALA A 249 -1.24 12.36 -2.41
N ASN A 250 -0.55 11.36 -2.99
CA ASN A 250 -1.18 10.14 -3.51
C ASN A 250 -1.77 9.29 -2.36
N ALA A 251 -1.04 9.15 -1.23
CA ALA A 251 -1.56 8.45 -0.06
C ALA A 251 -2.84 9.11 0.45
N LYS A 252 -2.85 10.45 0.58
CA LYS A 252 -4.04 11.20 0.99
C LYS A 252 -5.19 11.01 0.01
N GLN A 253 -4.96 11.16 -1.30
CA GLN A 253 -5.99 10.97 -2.31
C GLN A 253 -6.59 9.55 -2.27
N LEU A 254 -5.74 8.55 -2.03
CA LEU A 254 -6.18 7.17 -1.94
C LEU A 254 -7.02 6.93 -0.68
N LEU A 255 -6.59 7.45 0.48
CA LEU A 255 -7.35 7.40 1.71
C LEU A 255 -8.71 8.11 1.57
N ASP A 256 -8.73 9.33 1.01
CA ASP A 256 -9.96 10.10 0.78
C ASP A 256 -10.99 9.32 -0.09
N SER A 257 -10.54 8.40 -0.96
CA SER A 257 -11.42 7.55 -1.78
C SER A 257 -12.15 6.44 -0.98
N TYR A 258 -11.72 6.19 0.26
CA TYR A 258 -12.27 5.19 1.18
C TYR A 258 -12.70 5.79 2.52
N ASP A 259 -13.04 7.09 2.55
CA ASP A 259 -13.40 7.85 3.75
C ASP A 259 -12.34 7.76 4.86
N GLY A 260 -11.07 7.63 4.45
CA GLY A 260 -9.92 7.56 5.35
C GLY A 260 -9.34 8.93 5.66
N GLU A 261 -8.59 9.01 6.74
CA GLU A 261 -7.98 10.25 7.23
C GLU A 261 -6.47 10.09 7.39
N LEU A 262 -5.69 11.14 7.10
CA LEU A 262 -4.24 11.19 7.28
C LEU A 262 -3.86 12.30 8.26
N TYR A 263 -3.22 11.92 9.35
CA TYR A 263 -2.72 12.82 10.38
C TYR A 263 -1.19 12.91 10.34
N ILE A 264 -0.66 14.12 10.50
CA ILE A 264 0.78 14.41 10.54
C ILE A 264 1.03 15.33 11.72
N GLU A 265 1.80 14.88 12.71
CA GLU A 265 2.03 15.66 13.93
C GLU A 265 3.38 15.36 14.58
N ASN A 266 3.83 16.25 15.48
CA ASN A 266 4.90 15.92 16.42
C ASN A 266 4.25 15.39 17.71
N PRO A 267 4.60 14.16 18.16
CA PRO A 267 4.08 13.63 19.42
C PRO A 267 4.45 14.51 20.60
N PRO A 268 3.52 14.82 21.52
CA PRO A 268 3.75 15.78 22.62
C PRO A 268 4.94 15.44 23.53
N ALA A 269 5.23 14.16 23.72
CA ALA A 269 6.33 13.68 24.58
C ALA A 269 7.71 13.69 23.89
N SER A 270 7.81 14.09 22.62
CA SER A 270 9.03 13.94 21.83
C SER A 270 9.97 15.15 21.84
N GLY A 271 9.58 16.25 22.46
CA GLY A 271 10.37 17.49 22.39
C GLY A 271 10.57 18.01 20.97
N ASP A 272 9.59 17.80 20.07
CA ASP A 272 9.61 18.18 18.66
C ASP A 272 10.68 17.50 17.79
N THR A 273 11.25 16.38 18.25
CA THR A 273 12.29 15.65 17.50
C THR A 273 11.77 14.45 16.73
N LEU A 274 10.50 14.09 16.92
CA LEU A 274 9.83 13.00 16.23
C LEU A 274 8.68 13.52 15.36
N ILE A 275 8.43 12.84 14.25
CA ILE A 275 7.23 13.02 13.43
C ILE A 275 6.44 11.74 13.46
N LYS A 276 5.13 11.87 13.67
CA LYS A 276 4.14 10.82 13.58
C LYS A 276 3.30 11.02 12.33
N PHE A 277 3.24 10.01 11.49
CA PHE A 277 2.25 9.89 10.43
C PHE A 277 1.29 8.78 10.82
N GLU A 278 0.01 9.08 10.80
CA GLU A 278 -1.05 8.13 11.14
C GLU A 278 -2.14 8.23 10.11
N PHE A 279 -2.66 7.09 9.65
CA PHE A 279 -3.90 7.06 8.90
C PHE A 279 -4.92 6.13 9.55
N ILE A 280 -6.18 6.42 9.29
CA ILE A 280 -7.34 5.64 9.72
C ILE A 280 -8.21 5.40 8.48
N VAL A 281 -8.51 4.14 8.16
CA VAL A 281 -9.31 3.78 6.98
C VAL A 281 -10.11 2.49 7.19
#